data_d06d4f2c5b01fe967f5cddd4e4774ea4
#
_entry.id   d06d4f2c5b01fe967f5cddd4e4774ea4
#
_cell.length_a   1.000
_cell.length_b   1.000
_cell.length_c   1.000
_cell.angle_alpha   90.00
_cell.angle_beta   90.00
_cell.angle_gamma   90.00
#
_symmetry.space_group_name_H-M   'P 1'
#
loop_
_entity.id
_entity.type
_entity.pdbx_description
1 polymer ?
#
loop_
_entity_poly.entity_id
_entity_poly.type
_entity_poly.pdbx_seq_one_letter_code
_entity_poly.pdbx_strand_id
1 'polypeptide(L)'
;STKNWTHAIYFRFVIADYFISKVAKVLYLDADIICQGTIEPLIKFSFPDDKVAMVVTEGQADWWEKRAHSLGVAGISKGYFNSGFLLINTAKWAAQQVSARAIAMLNEPEVIKKITHPDQDVLNMLLA
;
A
#
# COMPACT_ATOMS: atom_id res chain seq x y z
N SER A 1 23.93 -8.11 -5.18
CA SER A 1 23.33 -7.66 -6.44
C SER A 1 22.18 -6.70 -6.13
N THR A 2 22.26 -5.49 -6.63
CA THR A 2 21.16 -4.53 -6.59
C THR A 2 20.00 -5.10 -7.38
N LYS A 3 18.87 -5.33 -6.72
CA LYS A 3 17.63 -5.67 -7.41
C LYS A 3 17.20 -4.44 -8.21
N ASN A 4 17.11 -4.58 -9.54
CA ASN A 4 16.57 -3.53 -10.40
C ASN A 4 15.03 -3.66 -10.40
N TRP A 5 14.37 -2.74 -9.72
CA TRP A 5 12.93 -2.64 -9.76
C TRP A 5 12.49 -2.02 -11.09
N THR A 6 11.40 -2.53 -11.68
CA THR A 6 10.80 -1.90 -12.86
C THR A 6 10.12 -0.59 -12.48
N HIS A 7 10.05 0.37 -13.41
CA HIS A 7 9.38 1.65 -13.18
C HIS A 7 7.90 1.49 -12.77
N ALA A 8 7.25 0.41 -13.20
CA ALA A 8 5.87 0.12 -12.86
C ALA A 8 5.61 0.05 -11.35
N ILE A 9 6.59 -0.38 -10.55
CA ILE A 9 6.48 -0.44 -9.09
C ILE A 9 6.23 0.94 -8.48
N TYR A 10 6.82 1.98 -9.08
CA TYR A 10 6.72 3.35 -8.59
C TYR A 10 5.43 4.05 -9.01
N PHE A 11 4.75 3.60 -10.05
CA PHE A 11 3.57 4.29 -10.60
C PHE A 11 2.45 4.44 -9.60
N ARG A 12 2.16 3.41 -8.80
CA ARG A 12 1.09 3.49 -7.80
C ARG A 12 1.34 4.58 -6.76
N PHE A 13 2.59 4.85 -6.42
CA PHE A 13 2.95 5.92 -5.49
C PHE A 13 2.78 7.30 -6.15
N VAL A 14 3.28 7.45 -7.35
CA VAL A 14 3.21 8.71 -8.11
C VAL A 14 1.78 9.09 -8.49
N ILE A 15 0.94 8.11 -8.84
CA ILE A 15 -0.47 8.36 -9.19
C ILE A 15 -1.22 8.97 -8.00
N ALA A 16 -1.03 8.45 -6.80
CA ALA A 16 -1.67 9.01 -5.61
C ALA A 16 -1.29 10.49 -5.43
N ASP A 17 0.00 10.82 -5.54
CA ASP A 17 0.50 12.19 -5.40
C ASP A 17 -0.07 13.12 -6.48
N TYR A 18 -0.18 12.64 -7.72
CA TYR A 18 -0.75 13.42 -8.81
C TYR A 18 -2.19 13.86 -8.52
N PHE A 19 -2.99 13.02 -7.86
CA PHE A 19 -4.40 13.31 -7.61
C PHE A 19 -4.68 14.03 -6.29
N ILE A 20 -3.69 14.22 -5.41
CA ILE A 20 -3.87 14.84 -4.08
C ILE A 20 -4.65 16.16 -4.13
N SER A 21 -4.30 17.05 -5.07
CA SER A 21 -4.94 18.36 -5.19
C SER A 21 -6.21 18.36 -6.04
N LYS A 22 -6.60 17.20 -6.60
CA LYS A 22 -7.69 17.11 -7.59
C LYS A 22 -8.90 16.37 -7.06
N VAL A 23 -8.70 15.33 -6.25
CA VAL A 23 -9.77 14.49 -5.71
C VAL A 23 -9.44 14.08 -4.28
N ALA A 24 -10.51 13.86 -3.47
CA ALA A 24 -10.36 13.45 -2.08
C ALA A 24 -10.01 11.96 -1.93
N LYS A 25 -10.43 11.13 -2.90
CA LYS A 25 -10.20 9.68 -2.89
C LYS A 25 -9.74 9.20 -4.26
N VAL A 26 -8.85 8.21 -4.25
CA VAL A 26 -8.43 7.46 -5.45
C VAL A 26 -8.60 5.98 -5.18
N LEU A 27 -9.28 5.28 -6.09
CA LEU A 27 -9.31 3.82 -6.09
C LEU A 27 -8.26 3.30 -7.07
N TYR A 28 -7.23 2.67 -6.52
CA TYR A 28 -6.22 1.97 -7.30
C TYR A 28 -6.58 0.49 -7.41
N LEU A 29 -6.58 -0.04 -8.60
CA LEU A 29 -6.81 -1.46 -8.89
C LEU A 29 -5.72 -1.97 -9.84
N ASP A 30 -5.17 -3.16 -9.55
CA ASP A 30 -4.32 -3.86 -10.51
C ASP A 30 -5.13 -4.23 -11.77
N ALA A 31 -4.45 -4.28 -12.92
CA ALA A 31 -5.09 -4.51 -14.22
C ALA A 31 -5.74 -5.89 -14.39
N ASP A 32 -5.39 -6.85 -13.53
CA ASP A 32 -5.93 -8.22 -13.54
C ASP A 32 -7.12 -8.42 -12.60
N ILE A 33 -7.63 -7.35 -11.99
CA ILE A 33 -8.83 -7.37 -11.14
C ILE A 33 -10.09 -7.24 -12.01
N ILE A 34 -11.09 -8.10 -11.72
CA ILE A 34 -12.39 -8.08 -12.38
C ILE A 34 -13.43 -7.50 -11.43
N CYS A 35 -14.13 -6.44 -11.85
CA CYS A 35 -15.24 -5.87 -11.11
C CYS A 35 -16.52 -6.64 -11.40
N GLN A 36 -17.12 -7.28 -10.38
CA GLN A 36 -18.33 -8.09 -10.52
C GLN A 36 -19.60 -7.43 -9.94
N GLY A 37 -19.50 -6.20 -9.50
CA GLY A 37 -20.62 -5.49 -8.90
C GLY A 37 -20.41 -3.99 -8.91
N THR A 38 -21.31 -3.27 -8.22
CA THR A 38 -21.21 -1.81 -8.13
C THR A 38 -20.07 -1.39 -7.21
N ILE A 39 -19.34 -0.33 -7.59
CA ILE A 39 -18.32 0.33 -6.75
C ILE A 39 -18.90 1.52 -5.96
N GLU A 40 -20.22 1.76 -6.06
CA GLU A 40 -20.87 2.90 -5.40
C GLU A 40 -20.60 2.98 -3.90
N PRO A 41 -20.60 1.89 -3.12
CA PRO A 41 -20.25 1.95 -1.70
C PRO A 41 -18.83 2.48 -1.44
N LEU A 42 -17.88 2.24 -2.34
CA LEU A 42 -16.52 2.76 -2.25
C LEU A 42 -16.47 4.27 -2.52
N ILE A 43 -17.27 4.74 -3.49
CA ILE A 43 -17.39 6.17 -3.81
C ILE A 43 -17.98 6.93 -2.62
N LYS A 44 -18.98 6.34 -1.95
CA LYS A 44 -19.68 6.94 -0.80
C LYS A 44 -18.95 6.75 0.53
N PHE A 45 -17.92 5.92 0.58
CA PHE A 45 -17.19 5.64 1.81
C PHE A 45 -16.52 6.90 2.35
N SER A 46 -16.74 7.16 3.65
CA SER A 46 -16.08 8.26 4.38
C SER A 46 -15.01 7.69 5.29
N PHE A 47 -13.77 8.14 5.11
CA PHE A 47 -12.67 7.70 5.96
C PHE A 47 -12.81 8.22 7.39
N PRO A 48 -12.52 7.40 8.42
CA PRO A 48 -12.19 7.91 9.74
C PRO A 48 -11.00 8.89 9.64
N ASP A 49 -10.96 9.90 10.51
CA ASP A 49 -10.05 11.06 10.39
C ASP A 49 -8.57 10.71 10.28
N ASP A 50 -8.14 9.59 10.85
CA ASP A 50 -6.73 9.18 10.91
C ASP A 50 -6.32 8.13 9.85
N LYS A 51 -7.26 7.66 9.02
CA LYS A 51 -7.01 6.53 8.11
C LYS A 51 -6.52 7.01 6.74
N VAL A 52 -5.47 6.35 6.27
CA VAL A 52 -4.76 6.66 5.00
C VAL A 52 -5.39 5.94 3.82
N ALA A 53 -5.82 4.69 4.02
CA ALA A 53 -6.38 3.86 2.96
C ALA A 53 -7.32 2.79 3.52
N MET A 54 -8.27 2.38 2.68
CA MET A 54 -9.01 1.12 2.85
C MET A 54 -8.33 0.07 2.00
N VAL A 55 -8.09 -1.10 2.59
CA VAL A 55 -7.32 -2.19 1.99
C VAL A 55 -8.05 -3.51 2.16
N VAL A 56 -7.62 -4.52 1.41
CA VAL A 56 -8.11 -5.89 1.55
C VAL A 56 -6.97 -6.77 2.06
N THR A 57 -7.16 -7.38 3.23
CA THR A 57 -6.17 -8.30 3.78
C THR A 57 -6.16 -9.62 3.01
N GLU A 58 -4.99 -10.23 2.92
CA GLU A 58 -4.82 -11.57 2.37
C GLU A 58 -4.07 -12.47 3.34
N GLY A 59 -4.25 -13.79 3.21
CA GLY A 59 -3.61 -14.76 4.09
C GLY A 59 -4.34 -14.92 5.43
N GLN A 60 -3.65 -15.49 6.39
CA GLN A 60 -4.18 -15.82 7.72
C GLN A 60 -3.22 -15.39 8.83
N ALA A 61 -3.70 -15.36 10.07
CA ALA A 61 -2.98 -14.81 11.22
C ALA A 61 -1.59 -15.42 11.46
N ASP A 62 -1.43 -16.72 11.28
CA ASP A 62 -0.12 -17.38 11.43
C ASP A 62 0.89 -16.92 10.38
N TRP A 63 0.42 -16.70 9.15
CA TRP A 63 1.25 -16.17 8.08
C TRP A 63 1.58 -14.68 8.32
N TRP A 64 0.63 -13.90 8.84
CA TRP A 64 0.87 -12.49 9.18
C TRP A 64 1.95 -12.34 10.26
N GLU A 65 1.94 -13.21 11.27
CA GLU A 65 2.99 -13.23 12.29
C GLU A 65 4.37 -13.50 11.69
N LYS A 66 4.46 -14.47 10.80
CA LYS A 66 5.71 -14.78 10.09
C LYS A 66 6.20 -13.59 9.25
N ARG A 67 5.28 -12.92 8.53
CA ARG A 67 5.62 -11.72 7.75
C ARG A 67 6.04 -10.56 8.64
N ALA A 68 5.35 -10.33 9.73
CA ALA A 68 5.72 -9.31 10.72
C ALA A 68 7.15 -9.53 11.22
N HIS A 69 7.50 -10.75 11.55
CA HIS A 69 8.85 -11.10 11.99
C HIS A 69 9.89 -10.91 10.88
N SER A 70 9.63 -11.41 9.67
CA SER A 70 10.57 -11.32 8.56
C SER A 70 10.79 -9.89 8.07
N LEU A 71 9.77 -9.06 8.10
CA LEU A 71 9.85 -7.65 7.71
C LEU A 71 10.27 -6.72 8.88
N GLY A 72 10.25 -7.22 10.10
CA GLY A 72 10.63 -6.44 11.29
C GLY A 72 9.62 -5.37 11.69
N VAL A 73 8.33 -5.56 11.38
CA VAL A 73 7.24 -4.63 11.70
C VAL A 73 6.11 -5.37 12.41
N ALA A 74 6.02 -5.20 13.72
CA ALA A 74 5.09 -5.94 14.58
C ALA A 74 3.62 -5.74 14.19
N GLY A 75 3.23 -4.55 13.73
CA GLY A 75 1.86 -4.24 13.33
C GLY A 75 1.31 -5.11 12.20
N ILE A 76 2.17 -5.70 11.36
CA ILE A 76 1.78 -6.61 10.29
C ILE A 76 1.12 -7.89 10.83
N SER A 77 1.37 -8.27 12.07
CA SER A 77 0.71 -9.41 12.72
C SER A 77 -0.80 -9.25 12.84
N LYS A 78 -1.32 -8.04 12.74
CA LYS A 78 -2.75 -7.73 12.77
C LYS A 78 -3.42 -7.80 11.39
N GLY A 79 -2.66 -7.92 10.35
CA GLY A 79 -3.14 -8.03 8.98
C GLY A 79 -2.07 -7.62 7.97
N TYR A 80 -1.98 -8.38 6.89
CA TYR A 80 -1.17 -8.06 5.72
C TYR A 80 -2.11 -7.90 4.54
N PHE A 81 -2.02 -6.81 3.81
CA PHE A 81 -2.96 -6.49 2.75
C PHE A 81 -2.35 -6.62 1.35
N ASN A 82 -3.23 -6.89 0.39
CA ASN A 82 -2.90 -6.92 -1.03
C ASN A 82 -2.83 -5.49 -1.57
N SER A 83 -1.71 -5.13 -2.20
CA SER A 83 -1.50 -3.78 -2.75
C SER A 83 -2.18 -3.55 -4.11
N GLY A 84 -2.81 -4.57 -4.67
CA GLY A 84 -3.58 -4.46 -5.91
C GLY A 84 -4.97 -3.85 -5.75
N PHE A 85 -5.41 -3.62 -4.51
CA PHE A 85 -6.62 -2.87 -4.19
C PHE A 85 -6.30 -1.85 -3.10
N LEU A 86 -6.43 -0.56 -3.43
CA LEU A 86 -6.21 0.53 -2.48
C LEU A 86 -7.26 1.62 -2.72
N LEU A 87 -8.14 1.86 -1.75
CA LEU A 87 -8.92 3.08 -1.73
C LEU A 87 -8.16 4.10 -0.88
N ILE A 88 -7.62 5.12 -1.52
CA ILE A 88 -6.67 6.05 -0.93
C ILE A 88 -7.38 7.32 -0.47
N ASN A 89 -7.16 7.70 0.79
CA ASN A 89 -7.44 9.05 1.29
C ASN A 89 -6.26 9.94 0.89
N THR A 90 -6.43 10.74 -0.17
CA THR A 90 -5.33 11.48 -0.77
C THR A 90 -4.70 12.49 0.19
N ALA A 91 -5.49 13.17 0.99
CA ALA A 91 -4.99 14.13 1.97
C ALA A 91 -4.10 13.48 3.05
N LYS A 92 -4.52 12.33 3.58
CA LYS A 92 -3.74 11.61 4.60
C LYS A 92 -2.50 10.93 4.02
N TRP A 93 -2.61 10.40 2.81
CA TRP A 93 -1.47 9.86 2.07
C TRP A 93 -0.37 10.91 1.90
N ALA A 94 -0.76 12.12 1.49
CA ALA A 94 0.16 13.24 1.37
C ALA A 94 0.73 13.69 2.71
N ALA A 95 -0.12 13.85 3.72
CA ALA A 95 0.30 14.32 5.05
C ALA A 95 1.31 13.38 5.70
N GLN A 96 1.19 12.08 5.47
CA GLN A 96 2.13 11.07 5.95
C GLN A 96 3.29 10.80 5.00
N GLN A 97 3.34 11.49 3.86
CA GLN A 97 4.42 11.34 2.86
C GLN A 97 4.62 9.87 2.43
N VAL A 98 3.52 9.14 2.22
CA VAL A 98 3.57 7.70 1.96
C VAL A 98 4.40 7.39 0.72
N SER A 99 4.19 8.11 -0.39
CA SER A 99 4.94 7.87 -1.63
C SER A 99 6.44 8.09 -1.47
N ALA A 100 6.85 9.21 -0.89
CA ALA A 100 8.27 9.52 -0.69
C ALA A 100 8.93 8.51 0.25
N ARG A 101 8.25 8.14 1.33
CA ARG A 101 8.77 7.15 2.29
C ARG A 101 8.86 5.75 1.67
N ALA A 102 7.87 5.35 0.88
CA ALA A 102 7.90 4.08 0.16
C ALA A 102 9.06 3.99 -0.83
N ILE A 103 9.27 5.04 -1.62
CA ILE A 103 10.38 5.12 -2.58
C ILE A 103 11.73 5.08 -1.86
N ALA A 104 11.87 5.81 -0.75
CA ALA A 104 13.09 5.78 0.06
C ALA A 104 13.38 4.37 0.58
N MET A 105 12.38 3.66 1.09
CA MET A 105 12.53 2.29 1.58
C MET A 105 12.96 1.33 0.47
N LEU A 106 12.44 1.48 -0.74
CA LEU A 106 12.82 0.66 -1.90
C LEU A 106 14.29 0.86 -2.33
N ASN A 107 14.94 1.91 -1.84
CA ASN A 107 16.36 2.19 -2.08
C ASN A 107 17.25 1.86 -0.86
N GLU A 108 16.68 1.42 0.26
CA GLU A 108 17.46 1.05 1.44
C GLU A 108 17.94 -0.40 1.35
N PRO A 109 19.27 -0.68 1.41
CA PRO A 109 19.80 -2.05 1.32
C PRO A 109 19.21 -3.01 2.36
N GLU A 110 18.98 -2.55 3.58
CA GLU A 110 18.42 -3.39 4.66
C GLU A 110 16.95 -3.75 4.41
N VAL A 111 16.18 -2.89 3.77
CA VAL A 111 14.80 -3.18 3.35
C VAL A 111 14.78 -4.14 2.17
N ILE A 112 15.61 -3.88 1.15
CA ILE A 112 15.71 -4.70 -0.07
C ILE A 112 16.00 -6.17 0.25
N LYS A 113 16.81 -6.43 1.29
CA LYS A 113 17.13 -7.80 1.73
C LYS A 113 15.92 -8.56 2.27
N LYS A 114 14.93 -7.87 2.82
CA LYS A 114 13.78 -8.45 3.52
C LYS A 114 12.56 -8.63 2.62
N ILE A 115 12.41 -7.78 1.62
CA ILE A 115 11.20 -7.73 0.79
C ILE A 115 11.22 -8.77 -0.33
N THR A 116 10.05 -9.35 -0.61
CA THR A 116 9.83 -10.31 -1.72
C THR A 116 8.86 -9.76 -2.75
N HIS A 117 7.87 -8.98 -2.29
CA HIS A 117 6.91 -8.26 -3.12
C HIS A 117 7.10 -6.76 -2.84
N PRO A 118 7.93 -6.06 -3.64
CA PRO A 118 8.52 -4.77 -3.23
C PRO A 118 7.51 -3.72 -2.79
N ASP A 119 6.57 -3.39 -3.64
CA ASP A 119 5.55 -2.38 -3.39
C ASP A 119 4.56 -2.81 -2.30
N GLN A 120 4.13 -4.07 -2.33
CA GLN A 120 3.20 -4.61 -1.33
C GLN A 120 3.84 -4.68 0.05
N ASP A 121 5.05 -5.22 0.17
CA ASP A 121 5.77 -5.31 1.44
C ASP A 121 6.04 -3.93 2.03
N VAL A 122 6.50 -2.99 1.21
CA VAL A 122 6.80 -1.62 1.66
C VAL A 122 5.55 -0.90 2.16
N LEU A 123 4.42 -1.01 1.45
CA LEU A 123 3.17 -0.41 1.91
C LEU A 123 2.68 -1.03 3.22
N ASN A 124 2.78 -2.34 3.36
CA ASN A 124 2.44 -3.02 4.62
C ASN A 124 3.36 -2.57 5.76
N MET A 125 4.64 -2.37 5.52
CA MET A 125 5.59 -1.87 6.53
C MET A 125 5.25 -0.44 6.96
N LEU A 126 4.82 0.41 6.03
CA LEU A 126 4.50 1.82 6.30
C LEU A 126 3.15 2.03 6.97
N LEU A 127 2.15 1.23 6.60
CA LEU A 127 0.75 1.46 6.98
C LEU A 127 0.26 0.50 8.08
N ALA A 128 1.11 -0.38 8.54
CA ALA A 128 0.80 -1.33 9.62
C ALA A 128 0.52 -0.65 10.96
#